data_172a9313aee7b952064cf46c82dbd84c
#
_entry.id   172a9313aee7b952064cf46c82dbd84c
#
_cell.length_a   1.000
_cell.length_b   1.000
_cell.length_c   1.000
_cell.angle_alpha   90.00
_cell.angle_beta   90.00
_cell.angle_gamma   90.00
#
_symmetry.space_group_name_H-M   'P 1'
#
loop_
_entity.id
_entity.type
_entity.pdbx_description
1 polymer ?
#
loop_
_entity_poly.entity_id
_entity_poly.type
_entity_poly.pdbx_seq_one_letter_code
_entity_poly.pdbx_strand_id
1 'polypeptide(L)'
;SFWEFGEPDWKHTKYFMLFGVAEDHDSNPIKMGLGKLKGRGARVIGVNPIRTGYNAIADDWYGITPGTDGLLILSLLHCLLQAGKVDLEYLARWTNAPLLVNEADGPEKGLILKNAESQPFVIDKRTGAPAPWDGKGVQPDLGATWQGHRTVFQHMAERYLGPEYAPEAVAERCGIPAARIRALAAELADVAFNQAIEIKQVWTDFRGDTHDTMLGRPVSFHAMRGISAHSNGFQTARALHLLQIVLGTVETPGGYRFKPPYPKPVEAHPTPHFVTAPGKPLSGPHLGYVRGPEQLALKDDGSPARIDKAFTWENPFSAHGLMHMLIPNAHAGDPYRIDTLFLYMANMAWNSSMNTTKVMEMLTDKDADGEYIIPRIIYSDAYASEMVAYADLILPDTTYLERHDCISLLDRPISEPDAAGDSIRWPVTEPDRDVRGFQSVLVDLGARLGLKGFVNDDGSAKYKDYADYIVNHERMPGVGPLAGWRGEDGNAKGVGKPNPDQLQRYIENGCFWRHDFSAEESYFKHSNKLYLENAKAMGLIGGVPGVSEDASACCTSRAAARDARVCLALCDALCMYWHAYDGHAGTSSDES
;
A
#
# COMPACT_ATOMS: atom_id res chain seq x y z
N SER A 1 0.41 2.85 3.91
CA SER A 1 1.17 4.09 3.81
C SER A 1 1.57 4.37 2.37
N PHE A 2 1.83 5.65 2.03
CA PHE A 2 2.11 6.06 0.67
C PHE A 2 3.37 5.44 0.09
N TRP A 3 4.40 5.45 0.85
CA TRP A 3 5.71 5.00 0.42
C TRP A 3 5.83 3.47 0.28
N GLU A 4 4.92 2.73 0.87
CA GLU A 4 4.84 1.28 0.66
C GLU A 4 4.42 0.92 -0.77
N PHE A 5 3.74 1.82 -1.45
CA PHE A 5 3.16 1.56 -2.77
C PHE A 5 3.91 2.24 -3.92
N GLY A 6 4.91 3.04 -3.63
CA GLY A 6 5.65 3.72 -4.68
C GLY A 6 6.66 4.71 -4.15
N GLU A 7 7.31 5.38 -5.07
CA GLU A 7 8.32 6.39 -4.80
C GLU A 7 8.23 7.55 -5.80
N PRO A 8 8.75 8.73 -5.43
CA PRO A 8 8.98 9.78 -6.40
C PRO A 8 9.88 9.32 -7.54
N ASP A 9 9.72 9.92 -8.69
CA ASP A 9 10.71 9.76 -9.76
C ASP A 9 11.96 10.58 -9.43
N TRP A 10 12.86 10.01 -8.66
CA TRP A 10 14.10 10.64 -8.21
C TRP A 10 14.96 11.18 -9.36
N LYS A 11 14.74 10.70 -10.57
CA LYS A 11 15.49 11.09 -11.76
C LYS A 11 14.97 12.35 -12.44
N HIS A 12 13.66 12.58 -12.43
CA HIS A 12 13.04 13.62 -13.24
C HIS A 12 12.18 14.62 -12.45
N THR A 13 11.85 14.34 -11.18
CA THR A 13 11.09 15.28 -10.33
C THR A 13 11.80 16.61 -10.22
N LYS A 14 11.08 17.71 -10.43
CA LYS A 14 11.56 19.10 -10.31
C LYS A 14 10.99 19.81 -9.09
N TYR A 15 9.83 19.38 -8.61
CA TYR A 15 9.15 19.96 -7.45
C TYR A 15 8.68 18.84 -6.53
N PHE A 16 9.10 18.89 -5.29
CA PHE A 16 8.87 17.80 -4.34
C PHE A 16 8.31 18.32 -3.03
N MET A 17 7.18 17.78 -2.59
CA MET A 17 6.54 18.16 -1.34
C MET A 17 6.56 17.03 -0.33
N LEU A 18 6.94 17.36 0.90
CA LEU A 18 6.96 16.48 2.05
C LEU A 18 5.84 16.85 3.02
N PHE A 19 4.95 15.94 3.32
CA PHE A 19 3.86 16.13 4.27
C PHE A 19 4.06 15.28 5.53
N GLY A 20 4.26 15.93 6.67
CA GLY A 20 4.40 15.24 7.95
C GLY A 20 5.60 14.32 8.04
N VAL A 21 6.67 14.61 7.30
CA VAL A 21 7.90 13.82 7.28
C VAL A 21 8.99 14.60 8.02
N ALA A 22 9.41 14.06 9.16
CA ALA A 22 10.41 14.69 10.02
C ALA A 22 11.63 13.79 10.28
N GLU A 23 11.58 12.55 9.83
CA GLU A 23 12.61 11.55 10.11
C GLU A 23 13.87 11.83 9.28
N ASP A 24 14.91 12.25 9.93
CA ASP A 24 16.22 12.56 9.31
C ASP A 24 17.36 11.70 9.85
N HIS A 25 17.11 10.97 10.91
CA HIS A 25 18.12 10.18 11.64
C HIS A 25 18.01 8.67 11.37
N ASP A 26 17.00 8.24 10.64
CA ASP A 26 16.84 6.85 10.25
C ASP A 26 17.62 6.50 8.98
N SER A 27 17.79 5.22 8.74
CA SER A 27 18.36 4.69 7.50
C SER A 27 17.42 4.81 6.29
N ASN A 28 16.48 5.74 6.33
CA ASN A 28 15.46 5.89 5.31
C ASN A 28 16.08 6.26 3.94
N PRO A 29 15.82 5.49 2.88
CA PRO A 29 16.34 5.73 1.52
C PRO A 29 16.00 7.11 0.95
N ILE A 30 14.98 7.79 1.50
CA ILE A 30 14.57 9.12 1.08
C ILE A 30 15.69 10.15 1.20
N LYS A 31 16.64 9.97 2.15
CA LYS A 31 17.82 10.85 2.28
C LYS A 31 18.63 10.90 0.99
N MET A 32 18.86 9.74 0.39
CA MET A 32 19.59 9.65 -0.87
C MET A 32 18.80 10.28 -2.01
N GLY A 33 17.49 10.04 -2.05
CA GLY A 33 16.59 10.64 -3.02
C GLY A 33 16.58 12.15 -2.94
N LEU A 34 16.42 12.71 -1.75
CA LEU A 34 16.46 14.18 -1.52
C LEU A 34 17.82 14.78 -1.93
N GLY A 35 18.93 14.11 -1.60
CA GLY A 35 20.26 14.53 -2.05
C GLY A 35 20.36 14.60 -3.57
N LYS A 36 19.84 13.59 -4.28
CA LYS A 36 19.78 13.57 -5.75
C LYS A 36 18.90 14.70 -6.30
N LEU A 37 17.73 14.94 -5.70
CA LEU A 37 16.81 16.01 -6.12
C LEU A 37 17.46 17.39 -5.97
N LYS A 38 17.98 17.71 -4.78
CA LYS A 38 18.63 18.99 -4.51
C LYS A 38 19.88 19.19 -5.36
N GLY A 39 20.68 18.15 -5.57
CA GLY A 39 21.86 18.17 -6.45
C GLY A 39 21.53 18.53 -7.91
N ARG A 40 20.31 18.30 -8.36
CA ARG A 40 19.81 18.69 -9.69
C ARG A 40 19.03 20.01 -9.68
N GLY A 41 18.92 20.68 -8.55
CA GLY A 41 18.19 21.94 -8.43
C GLY A 41 16.66 21.79 -8.33
N ALA A 42 16.16 20.60 -8.00
CA ALA A 42 14.74 20.43 -7.71
C ALA A 42 14.36 21.20 -6.43
N ARG A 43 13.19 21.83 -6.47
CA ARG A 43 12.65 22.58 -5.34
C ARG A 43 11.97 21.63 -4.36
N VAL A 44 12.32 21.72 -3.09
CA VAL A 44 11.80 20.87 -2.01
C VAL A 44 10.99 21.74 -1.05
N ILE A 45 9.75 21.35 -0.81
CA ILE A 45 8.82 22.03 0.10
C ILE A 45 8.50 21.12 1.28
N GLY A 46 8.61 21.65 2.48
CA GLY A 46 8.22 20.97 3.69
C GLY A 46 6.90 21.49 4.26
N VAL A 47 5.96 20.61 4.53
CA VAL A 47 4.70 20.90 5.24
C VAL A 47 4.70 20.11 6.54
N ASN A 48 4.91 20.79 7.65
CA ASN A 48 5.02 20.15 8.96
C ASN A 48 4.78 21.20 10.07
N PRO A 49 4.21 20.84 11.21
CA PRO A 49 4.04 21.75 12.34
C PRO A 49 5.34 22.39 12.84
N ILE A 50 6.43 21.66 12.78
CA ILE A 50 7.75 22.14 13.22
C ILE A 50 8.77 22.05 12.09
N ARG A 51 9.72 22.98 12.08
CA ARG A 51 10.80 23.00 11.09
C ARG A 51 11.99 22.18 11.59
N THR A 52 11.88 20.87 11.46
CA THR A 52 12.91 19.90 11.84
C THR A 52 13.04 18.81 10.81
N GLY A 53 14.02 17.95 10.92
CA GLY A 53 14.29 16.87 9.99
C GLY A 53 14.44 17.39 8.56
N TYR A 54 13.82 16.74 7.60
CA TYR A 54 13.86 17.16 6.19
C TYR A 54 13.31 18.57 5.93
N ASN A 55 12.48 19.10 6.82
CA ASN A 55 11.95 20.46 6.70
C ASN A 55 13.03 21.52 6.96
N ALA A 56 14.11 21.16 7.66
CA ALA A 56 15.23 22.06 7.90
C ALA A 56 16.03 22.34 6.62
N ILE A 57 16.08 21.37 5.69
CA ILE A 57 16.80 21.48 4.42
C ILE A 57 15.88 21.80 3.22
N ALA A 58 14.58 21.90 3.45
CA ALA A 58 13.62 22.30 2.43
C ALA A 58 13.87 23.75 1.98
N ASP A 59 13.59 24.05 0.71
CA ASP A 59 13.73 25.39 0.14
C ASP A 59 12.67 26.35 0.69
N ASP A 60 11.49 25.82 1.05
CA ASP A 60 10.48 26.54 1.81
C ASP A 60 9.78 25.61 2.81
N TRP A 61 9.25 26.19 3.88
CA TRP A 61 8.56 25.49 4.93
C TRP A 61 7.22 26.15 5.25
N TYR A 62 6.19 25.32 5.30
CA TYR A 62 4.83 25.68 5.66
C TYR A 62 4.49 25.09 7.03
N GLY A 63 4.58 25.93 8.06
CA GLY A 63 4.17 25.56 9.43
C GLY A 63 2.66 25.40 9.48
N ILE A 64 2.20 24.16 9.60
CA ILE A 64 0.78 23.84 9.54
C ILE A 64 0.24 23.48 10.92
N THR A 65 -1.00 23.87 11.21
CA THR A 65 -1.72 23.38 12.38
C THR A 65 -1.93 21.88 12.28
N PRO A 66 -1.52 21.06 13.28
CA PRO A 66 -1.66 19.62 13.25
C PRO A 66 -3.08 19.15 12.91
N GLY A 67 -3.19 18.15 12.02
CA GLY A 67 -4.45 17.56 11.60
C GLY A 67 -5.21 18.35 10.53
N THR A 68 -4.65 19.44 10.00
CA THR A 68 -5.28 20.26 8.95
C THR A 68 -4.66 20.11 7.57
N ASP A 69 -3.73 19.18 7.40
CA ASP A 69 -3.06 18.90 6.11
C ASP A 69 -4.08 18.64 4.99
N GLY A 70 -5.15 17.90 5.29
CA GLY A 70 -6.23 17.65 4.33
C GLY A 70 -6.91 18.92 3.83
N LEU A 71 -7.10 19.92 4.69
CA LEU A 71 -7.67 21.22 4.30
C LEU A 71 -6.73 21.99 3.37
N LEU A 72 -5.43 22.02 3.68
CA LEU A 72 -4.44 22.63 2.80
C LEU A 72 -4.44 21.95 1.42
N ILE A 73 -4.40 20.62 1.38
CA ILE A 73 -4.40 19.84 0.15
C ILE A 73 -5.65 20.13 -0.69
N LEU A 74 -6.83 20.14 -0.07
CA LEU A 74 -8.08 20.45 -0.76
C LEU A 74 -8.16 21.91 -1.21
N SER A 75 -7.52 22.84 -0.48
CA SER A 75 -7.40 24.23 -0.92
C SER A 75 -6.46 24.40 -2.11
N LEU A 76 -5.38 23.64 -2.17
CA LEU A 76 -4.54 23.57 -3.36
C LEU A 76 -5.33 23.05 -4.58
N LEU A 77 -6.11 21.98 -4.38
CA LEU A 77 -6.99 21.44 -5.40
C LEU A 77 -8.02 22.48 -5.88
N HIS A 78 -8.66 23.21 -4.95
CA HIS A 78 -9.57 24.32 -5.27
C HIS A 78 -8.90 25.35 -6.18
N CYS A 79 -7.70 25.80 -5.84
CA CYS A 79 -6.97 26.78 -6.63
C CYS A 79 -6.64 26.24 -8.03
N LEU A 80 -6.22 24.98 -8.14
CA LEU A 80 -5.90 24.35 -9.43
C LEU A 80 -7.15 24.21 -10.32
N LEU A 81 -8.27 23.80 -9.76
CA LEU A 81 -9.56 23.71 -10.47
C LEU A 81 -10.02 25.10 -10.93
N GLN A 82 -9.96 26.10 -10.04
CA GLN A 82 -10.35 27.48 -10.36
C GLN A 82 -9.48 28.08 -11.49
N ALA A 83 -8.19 27.74 -11.52
CA ALA A 83 -7.26 28.18 -12.54
C ALA A 83 -7.32 27.32 -13.82
N GLY A 84 -8.12 26.26 -13.88
CA GLY A 84 -8.13 25.31 -14.99
C GLY A 84 -6.80 24.55 -15.16
N LYS A 85 -6.03 24.43 -14.09
CA LYS A 85 -4.70 23.77 -14.09
C LYS A 85 -4.81 22.35 -13.56
N VAL A 86 -5.52 21.53 -14.31
CA VAL A 86 -5.70 20.08 -14.08
C VAL A 86 -5.46 19.33 -15.39
N ASP A 87 -4.96 18.09 -15.30
CA ASP A 87 -4.66 17.31 -16.50
C ASP A 87 -5.90 16.60 -17.02
N LEU A 88 -6.68 17.32 -17.84
CA LEU A 88 -7.96 16.81 -18.37
C LEU A 88 -7.77 15.58 -19.25
N GLU A 89 -6.68 15.48 -20.01
CA GLU A 89 -6.41 14.32 -20.85
C GLU A 89 -6.11 13.09 -20.01
N TYR A 90 -5.23 13.25 -19.01
CA TYR A 90 -4.94 12.18 -18.04
C TYR A 90 -6.22 11.71 -17.33
N LEU A 91 -7.02 12.65 -16.83
CA LEU A 91 -8.27 12.36 -16.14
C LEU A 91 -9.27 11.61 -17.04
N ALA A 92 -9.39 12.03 -18.28
CA ALA A 92 -10.33 11.38 -19.23
C ALA A 92 -9.90 9.96 -19.60
N ARG A 93 -8.59 9.71 -19.72
CA ARG A 93 -8.09 8.43 -20.25
C ARG A 93 -7.77 7.40 -19.18
N TRP A 94 -7.28 7.82 -18.02
CA TRP A 94 -6.65 6.91 -17.05
C TRP A 94 -7.37 6.84 -15.70
N THR A 95 -8.53 7.48 -15.58
CA THR A 95 -9.31 7.50 -14.34
C THR A 95 -10.79 7.24 -14.60
N ASN A 96 -11.57 7.13 -13.52
CA ASN A 96 -13.02 7.06 -13.59
C ASN A 96 -13.70 8.44 -13.80
N ALA A 97 -12.95 9.51 -13.93
CA ALA A 97 -13.47 10.86 -14.04
C ALA A 97 -14.54 11.05 -15.14
N PRO A 98 -14.46 10.39 -16.33
CA PRO A 98 -15.47 10.51 -17.37
C PRO A 98 -16.69 9.60 -17.17
N LEU A 99 -16.71 8.70 -16.20
CA LEU A 99 -17.86 7.84 -15.95
C LEU A 99 -19.04 8.65 -15.42
N LEU A 100 -20.24 8.25 -15.79
CA LEU A 100 -21.46 8.91 -15.36
C LEU A 100 -21.90 8.41 -13.99
N VAL A 101 -22.43 9.32 -13.18
CA VAL A 101 -23.00 9.02 -11.86
C VAL A 101 -24.51 8.90 -11.99
N ASN A 102 -25.09 7.88 -11.41
CA ASN A 102 -26.54 7.73 -11.36
C ASN A 102 -27.15 8.77 -10.41
N GLU A 103 -27.86 9.75 -10.97
CA GLU A 103 -28.52 10.82 -10.19
C GLU A 103 -30.00 10.55 -9.98
N ALA A 104 -30.53 9.47 -10.53
CA ALA A 104 -31.92 9.08 -10.33
C ALA A 104 -32.19 8.65 -8.88
N ASP A 105 -33.34 9.03 -8.35
CA ASP A 105 -33.72 8.61 -6.99
C ASP A 105 -33.89 7.09 -6.92
N GLY A 106 -33.31 6.49 -5.90
CA GLY A 106 -33.32 5.05 -5.68
C GLY A 106 -32.07 4.53 -4.99
N PRO A 107 -31.97 3.22 -4.76
CA PRO A 107 -30.86 2.59 -4.04
C PRO A 107 -29.50 2.70 -4.77
N GLU A 108 -29.51 2.98 -6.06
CA GLU A 108 -28.30 3.12 -6.88
C GLU A 108 -27.89 4.58 -7.09
N LYS A 109 -28.56 5.54 -6.46
CA LYS A 109 -28.21 6.96 -6.55
C LYS A 109 -26.77 7.17 -6.03
N GLY A 110 -25.98 7.89 -6.81
CA GLY A 110 -24.57 8.14 -6.48
C GLY A 110 -23.59 7.04 -6.94
N LEU A 111 -24.08 5.90 -7.43
CA LEU A 111 -23.24 4.87 -8.01
C LEU A 111 -22.89 5.19 -9.47
N ILE A 112 -21.86 4.51 -10.00
CA ILE A 112 -21.54 4.61 -11.41
C ILE A 112 -22.69 4.03 -12.25
N LEU A 113 -23.14 4.82 -13.20
CA LEU A 113 -24.19 4.44 -14.14
C LEU A 113 -23.67 3.30 -15.06
N LYS A 114 -24.50 2.29 -15.23
CA LYS A 114 -24.19 1.12 -16.05
C LYS A 114 -25.20 0.97 -17.18
N ASN A 115 -24.77 0.37 -18.27
CA ASN A 115 -25.65 0.01 -19.39
C ASN A 115 -26.48 -1.27 -19.09
N ALA A 116 -27.23 -1.73 -20.05
CA ALA A 116 -28.10 -2.92 -19.94
C ALA A 116 -27.28 -4.21 -19.63
N GLU A 117 -26.02 -4.25 -20.04
CA GLU A 117 -25.08 -5.34 -19.79
C GLU A 117 -24.34 -5.20 -18.47
N SER A 118 -24.77 -4.30 -17.59
CA SER A 118 -24.14 -3.99 -16.29
C SER A 118 -22.70 -3.48 -16.41
N GLN A 119 -22.32 -2.91 -17.55
CA GLN A 119 -21.00 -2.35 -17.78
C GLN A 119 -21.02 -0.82 -17.62
N PRO A 120 -20.00 -0.21 -16.99
CA PRO A 120 -19.83 1.24 -17.01
C PRO A 120 -19.53 1.70 -18.43
N PHE A 121 -19.91 2.93 -18.75
CA PHE A 121 -19.67 3.53 -20.06
C PHE A 121 -19.34 5.01 -19.94
N VAL A 122 -18.81 5.56 -21.01
CA VAL A 122 -18.48 6.98 -21.15
C VAL A 122 -19.26 7.58 -22.32
N ILE A 123 -19.32 8.89 -22.41
CA ILE A 123 -19.78 9.57 -23.62
C ILE A 123 -18.56 9.90 -24.48
N ASP A 124 -18.52 9.39 -25.70
CA ASP A 124 -17.45 9.74 -26.65
C ASP A 124 -17.66 11.19 -27.15
N LYS A 125 -16.68 12.04 -26.91
CA LYS A 125 -16.71 13.45 -27.28
C LYS A 125 -16.92 13.70 -28.77
N ARG A 126 -16.51 12.76 -29.62
CA ARG A 126 -16.65 12.89 -31.08
C ARG A 126 -18.05 12.61 -31.58
N THR A 127 -18.75 11.69 -30.94
CA THR A 127 -20.06 11.21 -31.37
C THR A 127 -21.22 11.73 -30.52
N GLY A 128 -20.91 12.17 -29.27
CA GLY A 128 -21.91 12.52 -28.27
C GLY A 128 -22.73 11.33 -27.77
N ALA A 129 -22.30 10.10 -28.05
CA ALA A 129 -23.01 8.87 -27.76
C ALA A 129 -22.26 8.00 -26.74
N PRO A 130 -22.98 7.11 -26.03
CA PRO A 130 -22.36 6.13 -25.16
C PRO A 130 -21.36 5.23 -25.89
N ALA A 131 -20.24 4.98 -25.27
CA ALA A 131 -19.16 4.12 -25.75
C ALA A 131 -18.56 3.33 -24.61
N PRO A 132 -17.96 2.15 -24.86
CA PRO A 132 -17.21 1.42 -23.84
C PRO A 132 -16.09 2.29 -23.25
N TRP A 133 -15.96 2.28 -21.94
CA TRP A 133 -14.94 3.08 -21.25
C TRP A 133 -13.50 2.68 -21.63
N ASP A 134 -13.30 1.43 -22.02
CA ASP A 134 -12.03 0.83 -22.45
C ASP A 134 -11.92 0.68 -23.97
N GLY A 135 -12.86 1.27 -24.74
CA GLY A 135 -12.90 1.15 -26.19
C GLY A 135 -11.72 1.82 -26.88
N LYS A 136 -11.13 1.11 -27.86
CA LYS A 136 -10.07 1.66 -28.69
C LYS A 136 -10.53 2.93 -29.43
N GLY A 137 -9.71 3.97 -29.37
CA GLY A 137 -9.98 5.25 -30.05
C GLY A 137 -11.13 6.05 -29.46
N VAL A 138 -11.77 5.63 -28.37
CA VAL A 138 -12.79 6.40 -27.65
C VAL A 138 -12.15 7.62 -27.01
N GLN A 139 -12.80 8.78 -27.14
CA GLN A 139 -12.40 10.03 -26.51
C GLN A 139 -13.42 10.43 -25.44
N PRO A 140 -13.22 10.02 -24.18
CA PRO A 140 -14.19 10.30 -23.11
C PRO A 140 -14.37 11.80 -22.86
N ASP A 141 -15.62 12.22 -22.72
CA ASP A 141 -15.97 13.62 -22.43
C ASP A 141 -16.19 13.82 -20.93
N LEU A 142 -15.30 14.56 -20.27
CA LEU A 142 -15.40 14.93 -18.86
C LEU A 142 -16.58 15.87 -18.55
N GLY A 143 -17.04 16.63 -19.54
CA GLY A 143 -18.13 17.58 -19.43
C GLY A 143 -19.51 17.03 -19.84
N ALA A 144 -19.58 15.74 -20.19
CA ALA A 144 -20.80 15.15 -20.70
C ALA A 144 -21.93 15.13 -19.66
N THR A 145 -23.15 15.34 -20.17
CA THR A 145 -24.38 15.04 -19.43
C THR A 145 -25.24 14.12 -20.32
N TRP A 146 -25.65 12.99 -19.76
CA TRP A 146 -26.43 11.99 -20.47
C TRP A 146 -27.69 11.63 -19.68
N GLN A 147 -28.85 11.88 -20.25
CA GLN A 147 -30.16 11.60 -19.61
C GLN A 147 -30.31 12.18 -18.19
N GLY A 148 -29.68 13.32 -17.93
CA GLY A 148 -29.69 13.98 -16.62
C GLY A 148 -28.52 13.53 -15.68
N HIS A 149 -27.75 12.55 -16.09
CA HIS A 149 -26.57 12.07 -15.31
C HIS A 149 -25.31 12.80 -15.71
N ARG A 150 -24.53 13.21 -14.71
CA ARG A 150 -23.26 13.94 -14.88
C ARG A 150 -22.06 13.03 -14.63
N THR A 151 -20.89 13.46 -15.09
CA THR A 151 -19.65 12.72 -14.87
C THR A 151 -19.12 12.86 -13.43
N VAL A 152 -18.32 11.90 -13.01
CA VAL A 152 -17.57 11.97 -11.73
C VAL A 152 -16.73 13.26 -11.68
N PHE A 153 -16.13 13.68 -12.79
CA PHE A 153 -15.36 14.92 -12.86
C PHE A 153 -16.20 16.15 -12.51
N GLN A 154 -17.41 16.25 -13.05
CA GLN A 154 -18.29 17.39 -12.77
C GLN A 154 -18.70 17.45 -11.30
N HIS A 155 -19.03 16.30 -10.69
CA HIS A 155 -19.32 16.23 -9.25
C HIS A 155 -18.10 16.62 -8.39
N MET A 156 -16.92 16.12 -8.75
CA MET A 156 -15.69 16.48 -8.07
C MET A 156 -15.38 17.98 -8.18
N ALA A 157 -15.48 18.52 -9.39
CA ALA A 157 -15.20 19.94 -9.62
C ALA A 157 -16.20 20.84 -8.88
N GLU A 158 -17.49 20.55 -8.95
CA GLU A 158 -18.52 21.28 -8.21
C GLU A 158 -18.22 21.30 -6.71
N ARG A 159 -17.92 20.12 -6.14
CA ARG A 159 -17.61 20.00 -4.73
C ARG A 159 -16.40 20.83 -4.32
N TYR A 160 -15.27 20.65 -4.98
CA TYR A 160 -14.01 21.27 -4.54
C TYR A 160 -13.82 22.71 -5.03
N LEU A 161 -14.70 23.20 -5.89
CA LEU A 161 -14.87 24.63 -6.14
C LEU A 161 -15.74 25.33 -5.08
N GLY A 162 -16.29 24.59 -4.15
CA GLY A 162 -17.05 25.14 -3.03
C GLY A 162 -16.25 26.16 -2.22
N PRO A 163 -16.89 27.21 -1.69
CA PRO A 163 -16.21 28.31 -1.00
C PRO A 163 -15.50 27.86 0.29
N GLU A 164 -15.91 26.76 0.89
CA GLU A 164 -15.30 26.19 2.08
C GLU A 164 -13.86 25.69 1.89
N TYR A 165 -13.44 25.44 0.63
CA TYR A 165 -12.08 25.06 0.25
C TYR A 165 -11.23 26.23 -0.23
N ALA A 166 -11.83 27.41 -0.39
CA ALA A 166 -11.08 28.60 -0.79
C ALA A 166 -9.96 28.91 0.23
N PRO A 167 -8.79 29.41 -0.23
CA PRO A 167 -7.68 29.74 0.66
C PRO A 167 -8.06 30.63 1.84
N GLU A 168 -8.97 31.58 1.63
CA GLU A 168 -9.47 32.48 2.68
C GLU A 168 -10.26 31.74 3.78
N ALA A 169 -11.02 30.71 3.41
CA ALA A 169 -11.81 29.91 4.33
C ALA A 169 -10.94 28.94 5.17
N VAL A 170 -9.80 28.50 4.65
CA VAL A 170 -8.94 27.51 5.31
C VAL A 170 -7.74 28.11 6.02
N ALA A 171 -7.33 29.32 5.67
CA ALA A 171 -6.09 29.96 6.13
C ALA A 171 -5.95 30.00 7.67
N GLU A 172 -6.98 30.44 8.36
CA GLU A 172 -6.97 30.53 9.83
C GLU A 172 -6.83 29.16 10.48
N ARG A 173 -7.56 28.17 9.97
CA ARG A 173 -7.54 26.79 10.51
C ARG A 173 -6.20 26.11 10.27
N CYS A 174 -5.61 26.32 9.09
CA CYS A 174 -4.31 25.74 8.73
C CYS A 174 -3.12 26.47 9.34
N GLY A 175 -3.31 27.72 9.77
CA GLY A 175 -2.24 28.58 10.24
C GLY A 175 -1.32 29.09 9.09
N ILE A 176 -1.79 29.01 7.84
CA ILE A 176 -1.05 29.41 6.64
C ILE A 176 -1.81 30.52 5.94
N PRO A 177 -1.21 31.70 5.72
CA PRO A 177 -1.88 32.80 5.04
C PRO A 177 -2.41 32.42 3.66
N ALA A 178 -3.62 32.87 3.31
CA ALA A 178 -4.27 32.56 2.03
C ALA A 178 -3.38 32.89 0.82
N ALA A 179 -2.66 34.02 0.88
CA ALA A 179 -1.72 34.41 -0.19
C ALA A 179 -0.60 33.36 -0.40
N ARG A 180 -0.10 32.74 0.68
CA ARG A 180 0.90 31.67 0.57
C ARG A 180 0.32 30.38 0.00
N ILE A 181 -0.93 30.05 0.33
CA ILE A 181 -1.63 28.88 -0.26
C ILE A 181 -1.78 29.09 -1.78
N ARG A 182 -2.19 30.29 -2.21
CA ARG A 182 -2.30 30.63 -3.65
C ARG A 182 -0.95 30.58 -4.37
N ALA A 183 0.09 31.10 -3.75
CA ALA A 183 1.44 31.06 -4.30
C ALA A 183 1.93 29.62 -4.47
N LEU A 184 1.69 28.76 -3.47
CA LEU A 184 2.04 27.34 -3.52
C LEU A 184 1.30 26.61 -4.64
N ALA A 185 -0.01 26.87 -4.81
CA ALA A 185 -0.80 26.29 -5.90
C ALA A 185 -0.31 26.77 -7.29
N ALA A 186 0.08 28.03 -7.39
CA ALA A 186 0.62 28.60 -8.62
C ALA A 186 1.98 27.99 -8.99
N GLU A 187 2.88 27.77 -8.01
CA GLU A 187 4.15 27.08 -8.21
C GLU A 187 3.94 25.63 -8.68
N LEU A 188 3.04 24.89 -8.02
CA LEU A 188 2.67 23.54 -8.42
C LEU A 188 2.18 23.49 -9.87
N ALA A 189 1.27 24.41 -10.23
CA ALA A 189 0.73 24.51 -11.58
C ALA A 189 1.81 24.86 -12.62
N ASP A 190 2.70 25.78 -12.29
CA ASP A 190 3.78 26.18 -13.19
C ASP A 190 4.70 24.98 -13.50
N VAL A 191 5.16 24.29 -12.45
CA VAL A 191 6.06 23.14 -12.64
C VAL A 191 5.34 21.99 -13.35
N ALA A 192 4.11 21.67 -12.97
CA ALA A 192 3.38 20.57 -13.57
C ALA A 192 3.08 20.79 -15.05
N PHE A 193 2.69 22.00 -15.45
CA PHE A 193 2.15 22.27 -16.80
C PHE A 193 3.10 23.03 -17.71
N ASN A 194 3.86 23.99 -17.19
CA ASN A 194 4.78 24.79 -18.01
C ASN A 194 6.18 24.15 -18.10
N GLN A 195 6.53 23.25 -17.16
CA GLN A 195 7.80 22.54 -17.13
C GLN A 195 7.65 21.04 -17.35
N ALA A 196 6.54 20.63 -17.97
CA ALA A 196 6.24 19.25 -18.29
C ALA A 196 7.42 18.54 -18.98
N ILE A 197 7.51 17.22 -18.78
CA ILE A 197 8.54 16.38 -19.39
C ILE A 197 7.91 15.59 -20.51
N GLU A 198 8.55 15.57 -21.65
CA GLU A 198 8.18 14.72 -22.77
C GLU A 198 9.31 13.72 -23.05
N ILE A 199 9.00 12.43 -22.93
CA ILE A 199 9.89 11.35 -23.34
C ILE A 199 9.39 10.83 -24.68
N LYS A 200 10.22 10.90 -25.71
CA LYS A 200 9.94 10.32 -27.04
C LYS A 200 10.09 8.81 -26.97
N GLN A 201 9.00 8.14 -26.68
CA GLN A 201 8.90 6.71 -26.55
C GLN A 201 7.55 6.26 -27.11
N VAL A 202 7.60 5.42 -28.15
CA VAL A 202 6.39 4.77 -28.67
C VAL A 202 5.95 3.68 -27.71
N TRP A 203 4.67 3.67 -27.34
CA TRP A 203 4.09 2.67 -26.46
C TRP A 203 2.62 2.44 -26.78
N THR A 204 2.09 1.31 -26.39
CA THR A 204 0.69 0.93 -26.62
C THR A 204 0.01 0.70 -25.29
N ASP A 205 -1.14 1.35 -25.09
CA ASP A 205 -1.93 1.19 -23.88
C ASP A 205 -2.78 -0.10 -23.92
N PHE A 206 -3.43 -0.42 -22.81
CA PHE A 206 -4.25 -1.64 -22.70
C PHE A 206 -5.46 -1.64 -23.64
N ARG A 207 -5.92 -0.47 -24.11
CA ARG A 207 -6.99 -0.37 -25.11
C ARG A 207 -6.52 -0.65 -26.52
N GLY A 208 -5.22 -0.72 -26.72
CA GLY A 208 -4.55 -0.89 -28.02
C GLY A 208 -4.37 0.42 -28.78
N ASP A 209 -4.50 1.59 -28.12
CA ASP A 209 -4.10 2.87 -28.68
C ASP A 209 -2.59 3.04 -28.60
N THR A 210 -1.99 3.55 -29.68
CA THR A 210 -0.54 3.81 -29.75
C THR A 210 -0.26 5.29 -29.51
N HIS A 211 0.72 5.56 -28.69
CA HIS A 211 1.20 6.89 -28.30
C HIS A 211 2.65 7.04 -28.72
N ASP A 212 3.03 8.20 -29.25
CA ASP A 212 4.42 8.49 -29.71
C ASP A 212 5.29 9.03 -28.57
N THR A 213 4.68 9.48 -27.49
CA THR A 213 5.36 10.14 -26.37
C THR A 213 4.75 9.75 -25.03
N MET A 214 5.55 9.92 -23.99
CA MET A 214 5.11 9.85 -22.59
C MET A 214 5.20 11.26 -22.00
N LEU A 215 4.06 11.87 -21.69
CA LEU A 215 4.00 13.18 -21.06
C LEU A 215 4.05 13.04 -19.55
N GLY A 216 4.99 13.74 -18.92
CA GLY A 216 5.18 13.75 -17.48
C GLY A 216 4.91 15.09 -16.83
N ARG A 217 4.45 15.05 -15.59
CA ARG A 217 4.23 16.20 -14.72
C ARG A 217 5.24 16.12 -13.57
N PRO A 218 6.36 16.90 -13.60
CA PRO A 218 7.50 16.67 -12.71
C PRO A 218 7.28 17.22 -11.29
N VAL A 219 6.13 16.93 -10.73
CA VAL A 219 5.74 17.24 -9.35
C VAL A 219 5.49 15.94 -8.62
N SER A 220 6.14 15.75 -7.48
CA SER A 220 5.96 14.53 -6.68
C SER A 220 5.79 14.85 -5.21
N PHE A 221 5.25 13.91 -4.49
CA PHE A 221 4.87 14.07 -3.09
C PHE A 221 5.36 12.88 -2.27
N HIS A 222 5.63 13.15 -1.01
CA HIS A 222 5.87 12.10 -0.04
C HIS A 222 5.17 12.42 1.27
N ALA A 223 4.57 11.39 1.84
CA ALA A 223 3.90 11.47 3.12
C ALA A 223 4.11 10.18 3.90
N MET A 224 4.18 10.30 5.20
CA MET A 224 4.36 9.19 6.13
C MET A 224 3.22 9.16 7.14
N ARG A 225 3.41 8.44 8.23
CA ARG A 225 2.42 8.33 9.31
C ARG A 225 1.99 9.67 9.90
N GLY A 226 2.77 10.72 9.76
CA GLY A 226 2.45 12.05 10.27
C GLY A 226 1.07 12.55 9.85
N ILE A 227 0.67 12.35 8.59
CA ILE A 227 -0.66 12.78 8.12
C ILE A 227 -1.73 11.69 8.27
N SER A 228 -1.36 10.42 8.34
CA SER A 228 -2.31 9.31 8.42
C SER A 228 -2.67 8.90 9.86
N ALA A 229 -1.88 9.30 10.85
CA ALA A 229 -2.07 8.95 12.25
C ALA A 229 -3.06 9.88 13.00
N HIS A 230 -3.83 10.67 12.30
CA HIS A 230 -4.91 11.48 12.82
C HIS A 230 -6.27 10.82 12.63
N SER A 231 -7.29 11.26 13.35
CA SER A 231 -8.67 10.76 13.19
C SER A 231 -9.21 10.91 11.77
N ASN A 232 -8.76 11.94 11.04
CA ASN A 232 -9.07 12.19 9.63
C ASN A 232 -7.98 11.70 8.66
N GLY A 233 -7.01 10.91 9.13
CA GLY A 233 -5.80 10.56 8.39
C GLY A 233 -6.08 9.83 7.08
N PHE A 234 -7.06 8.93 7.06
CA PHE A 234 -7.48 8.25 5.84
C PHE A 234 -7.96 9.25 4.77
N GLN A 235 -8.79 10.22 5.15
CA GLN A 235 -9.30 11.22 4.21
C GLN A 235 -8.20 12.20 3.76
N THR A 236 -7.27 12.53 4.64
CA THR A 236 -6.09 13.34 4.30
C THR A 236 -5.21 12.63 3.27
N ALA A 237 -4.94 11.35 3.46
CA ALA A 237 -4.20 10.54 2.51
C ALA A 237 -4.91 10.46 1.14
N ARG A 238 -6.23 10.26 1.14
CA ARG A 238 -7.05 10.30 -0.10
C ARG A 238 -7.00 11.65 -0.79
N ALA A 239 -7.10 12.75 -0.05
CA ALA A 239 -7.00 14.10 -0.62
C ALA A 239 -5.65 14.32 -1.32
N LEU A 240 -4.55 13.80 -0.75
CA LEU A 240 -3.24 13.87 -1.38
C LEU A 240 -3.17 13.03 -2.67
N HIS A 241 -3.75 11.84 -2.68
CA HIS A 241 -3.85 11.04 -3.90
C HIS A 241 -4.69 11.76 -4.98
N LEU A 242 -5.81 12.37 -4.58
CA LEU A 242 -6.64 13.13 -5.50
C LEU A 242 -5.88 14.30 -6.13
N LEU A 243 -5.09 15.04 -5.32
CA LEU A 243 -4.23 16.12 -5.82
C LEU A 243 -3.23 15.59 -6.87
N GLN A 244 -2.60 14.45 -6.61
CA GLN A 244 -1.69 13.81 -7.57
C GLN A 244 -2.39 13.42 -8.87
N ILE A 245 -3.59 12.86 -8.76
CA ILE A 245 -4.40 12.41 -9.91
C ILE A 245 -4.80 13.60 -10.79
N VAL A 246 -5.30 14.68 -10.21
CA VAL A 246 -5.72 15.85 -11.01
C VAL A 246 -4.57 16.58 -11.65
N LEU A 247 -3.38 16.51 -11.08
CA LEU A 247 -2.15 17.00 -11.69
C LEU A 247 -1.62 16.07 -12.80
N GLY A 248 -2.14 14.85 -12.94
CA GLY A 248 -1.63 13.88 -13.90
C GLY A 248 -0.22 13.37 -13.57
N THR A 249 0.17 13.36 -12.29
CA THR A 249 1.54 13.04 -11.88
C THR A 249 1.73 11.58 -11.45
N VAL A 250 0.65 10.80 -11.39
CA VAL A 250 0.75 9.39 -10.99
C VAL A 250 1.19 8.53 -12.16
N GLU A 251 2.27 7.77 -11.96
CA GLU A 251 2.86 6.87 -12.95
C GLU A 251 3.39 7.57 -14.22
N THR A 252 3.63 8.87 -14.16
CA THR A 252 4.15 9.67 -15.28
C THR A 252 5.58 10.13 -15.00
N PRO A 253 6.38 10.46 -16.04
CA PRO A 253 7.74 10.95 -15.85
C PRO A 253 7.80 12.18 -14.91
N GLY A 254 8.68 12.09 -13.91
CA GLY A 254 8.87 13.13 -12.92
C GLY A 254 7.86 13.15 -11.78
N GLY A 255 6.84 12.29 -11.84
CA GLY A 255 5.80 12.20 -10.85
C GLY A 255 6.03 11.13 -9.78
N TYR A 256 4.94 10.64 -9.23
CA TYR A 256 4.93 9.55 -8.27
C TYR A 256 4.73 8.21 -8.99
N ARG A 257 5.62 7.26 -8.78
CA ARG A 257 5.57 5.97 -9.44
C ARG A 257 5.26 4.85 -8.45
N PHE A 258 4.31 4.01 -8.79
CA PHE A 258 4.04 2.80 -8.03
C PHE A 258 5.18 1.80 -8.22
N LYS A 259 5.51 1.10 -7.14
CA LYS A 259 6.31 -0.11 -7.25
C LYS A 259 5.54 -1.17 -8.02
N PRO A 260 6.25 -2.13 -8.63
CA PRO A 260 5.58 -3.32 -9.12
C PRO A 260 4.68 -3.88 -8.04
N PRO A 261 3.45 -4.30 -8.37
CA PRO A 261 2.57 -4.90 -7.39
C PRO A 261 3.29 -6.07 -6.74
N TYR A 262 3.00 -6.30 -5.46
CA TYR A 262 3.49 -7.50 -4.80
C TYR A 262 3.18 -8.73 -5.62
N PRO A 263 4.12 -9.64 -5.75
CA PRO A 263 3.81 -10.96 -6.23
C PRO A 263 2.79 -11.57 -5.28
N LYS A 264 1.52 -11.48 -5.67
CA LYS A 264 0.49 -12.24 -5.00
C LYS A 264 0.55 -13.65 -5.55
N PRO A 265 0.29 -14.66 -4.71
CA PRO A 265 0.05 -15.98 -5.24
C PRO A 265 -0.97 -15.82 -6.37
N VAL A 266 -0.55 -16.17 -7.57
CA VAL A 266 -1.45 -16.20 -8.70
C VAL A 266 -2.46 -17.27 -8.36
N GLU A 267 -3.64 -16.89 -8.04
CA GLU A 267 -4.66 -17.40 -7.99
C GLU A 267 -5.19 -18.52 -8.24
N ALA A 268 -4.93 -19.46 -7.81
CA ALA A 268 -5.73 -20.64 -7.72
C ALA A 268 -6.23 -20.89 -6.30
N HIS A 269 -6.02 -19.94 -5.44
CA HIS A 269 -6.61 -20.02 -4.13
C HIS A 269 -7.87 -19.17 -4.15
N PRO A 270 -9.06 -19.81 -4.15
CA PRO A 270 -10.27 -19.07 -3.86
C PRO A 270 -9.98 -18.22 -2.63
N THR A 271 -10.53 -17.04 -2.59
CA THR A 271 -10.52 -16.25 -1.37
C THR A 271 -10.94 -17.16 -0.25
N PRO A 272 -10.10 -17.36 0.76
CA PRO A 272 -10.47 -18.27 1.81
C PRO A 272 -11.78 -17.79 2.40
N HIS A 273 -12.74 -18.64 2.35
CA HIS A 273 -13.86 -18.52 3.27
C HIS A 273 -13.26 -18.85 4.63
N PHE A 274 -13.30 -17.90 5.53
CA PHE A 274 -12.95 -18.13 6.91
C PHE A 274 -13.95 -19.15 7.47
N VAL A 275 -13.61 -20.41 7.41
CA VAL A 275 -14.38 -21.41 8.12
C VAL A 275 -13.90 -21.35 9.56
N THR A 276 -14.65 -20.62 10.34
CA THR A 276 -14.44 -20.53 11.77
C THR A 276 -15.19 -21.66 12.45
N ALA A 277 -14.47 -22.65 12.86
CA ALA A 277 -14.99 -23.62 13.82
C ALA A 277 -14.10 -23.54 15.07
N PRO A 278 -14.67 -23.37 16.27
CA PRO A 278 -13.92 -23.34 17.50
C PRO A 278 -12.96 -24.54 17.58
N GLY A 279 -11.69 -24.28 17.87
CA GLY A 279 -10.67 -25.31 17.97
C GLY A 279 -10.14 -25.89 16.67
N LYS A 280 -10.51 -25.32 15.52
CA LYS A 280 -9.94 -25.72 14.22
C LYS A 280 -9.11 -24.59 13.63
N PRO A 281 -7.97 -24.90 12.97
CA PRO A 281 -7.19 -23.92 12.27
C PRO A 281 -8.01 -23.22 11.19
N LEU A 282 -7.76 -21.93 10.98
CA LEU A 282 -8.31 -21.22 9.83
C LEU A 282 -7.89 -21.90 8.54
N SER A 283 -8.84 -22.11 7.64
CA SER A 283 -8.53 -22.52 6.29
C SER A 283 -8.25 -21.26 5.44
N GLY A 284 -6.99 -21.04 5.14
CA GLY A 284 -6.56 -19.96 4.25
C GLY A 284 -5.75 -18.86 4.92
N PRO A 285 -5.32 -17.82 4.18
CA PRO A 285 -4.55 -16.73 4.75
C PRO A 285 -5.39 -16.02 5.80
N HIS A 286 -4.95 -16.10 7.01
CA HIS A 286 -5.60 -15.51 8.18
C HIS A 286 -5.38 -14.00 8.30
N LEU A 287 -4.72 -13.40 7.35
CA LEU A 287 -4.46 -11.97 7.31
C LEU A 287 -5.01 -11.43 6.00
N GLY A 288 -6.31 -11.14 5.97
CA GLY A 288 -6.98 -10.51 4.85
C GLY A 288 -7.43 -9.10 5.20
N TYR A 289 -7.08 -8.13 4.38
CA TYR A 289 -7.75 -6.83 4.45
C TYR A 289 -9.21 -7.02 4.01
N VAL A 290 -10.11 -6.35 4.71
CA VAL A 290 -11.49 -6.21 4.24
C VAL A 290 -11.48 -5.58 2.87
N ARG A 291 -12.24 -6.14 1.95
CA ARG A 291 -12.18 -5.74 0.55
C ARG A 291 -13.03 -4.54 0.22
N GLY A 292 -14.00 -4.22 1.05
CA GLY A 292 -14.88 -3.10 0.86
C GLY A 292 -15.62 -2.73 2.15
N PRO A 293 -16.25 -1.56 2.18
CA PRO A 293 -17.03 -1.09 3.34
C PRO A 293 -18.11 -2.08 3.78
N GLU A 294 -18.66 -2.82 2.85
CA GLU A 294 -19.67 -3.85 3.08
C GLU A 294 -19.16 -5.04 3.90
N GLN A 295 -17.85 -5.23 3.95
CA GLN A 295 -17.19 -6.28 4.75
C GLN A 295 -16.63 -5.74 6.06
N LEU A 296 -16.71 -4.43 6.23
CA LEU A 296 -16.04 -3.75 7.28
C LEU A 296 -16.79 -3.85 8.52
N ALA A 297 -17.38 -4.52 9.02
CA ALA A 297 -17.86 -4.39 10.36
C ALA A 297 -19.11 -5.19 10.70
N LEU A 298 -19.54 -6.05 9.82
CA LEU A 298 -20.71 -6.86 10.09
C LEU A 298 -20.37 -8.34 9.99
N LYS A 299 -20.82 -9.11 10.98
CA LYS A 299 -20.90 -10.56 10.92
C LYS A 299 -22.07 -10.96 10.02
N ASP A 300 -22.17 -12.25 9.69
CA ASP A 300 -23.27 -12.79 8.88
C ASP A 300 -24.65 -12.55 9.50
N ASP A 301 -24.72 -12.37 10.82
CA ASP A 301 -25.93 -12.05 11.57
C ASP A 301 -26.25 -10.54 11.60
N GLY A 302 -25.45 -9.71 10.92
CA GLY A 302 -25.61 -8.25 10.90
C GLY A 302 -25.06 -7.53 12.14
N SER A 303 -24.47 -8.22 13.11
CA SER A 303 -23.85 -7.59 14.26
C SER A 303 -22.46 -7.03 13.90
N PRO A 304 -21.97 -5.98 14.60
CA PRO A 304 -20.64 -5.44 14.38
C PRO A 304 -19.56 -6.49 14.62
N ALA A 305 -18.61 -6.61 13.68
CA ALA A 305 -17.42 -7.40 13.89
C ALA A 305 -16.48 -6.72 14.90
N ARG A 306 -15.83 -7.51 15.72
CA ARG A 306 -14.90 -6.99 16.72
C ARG A 306 -13.49 -6.85 16.14
N ILE A 307 -13.07 -5.63 15.90
CA ILE A 307 -11.73 -5.33 15.37
C ILE A 307 -10.61 -5.51 16.41
N ASP A 308 -10.94 -5.51 17.69
CA ASP A 308 -10.02 -5.80 18.79
C ASP A 308 -9.63 -7.29 18.85
N LYS A 309 -10.36 -8.14 18.13
CA LYS A 309 -10.11 -9.59 18.03
C LYS A 309 -9.25 -9.95 16.81
N ALA A 310 -8.27 -9.17 16.49
CA ALA A 310 -7.43 -9.34 15.30
C ALA A 310 -6.76 -10.71 15.19
N PHE A 311 -6.53 -11.39 16.30
CA PHE A 311 -5.88 -12.69 16.36
C PHE A 311 -6.86 -13.82 16.70
N THR A 312 -8.14 -13.64 16.43
CA THR A 312 -9.12 -14.68 16.68
C THR A 312 -9.40 -15.51 15.45
N TRP A 313 -9.74 -16.76 15.65
CA TRP A 313 -10.19 -17.63 14.60
C TRP A 313 -11.53 -17.20 13.98
N GLU A 314 -12.32 -16.46 14.76
CA GLU A 314 -13.67 -16.05 14.37
C GLU A 314 -13.69 -14.80 13.47
N ASN A 315 -12.77 -13.88 13.70
CA ASN A 315 -12.71 -12.63 12.97
C ASN A 315 -11.27 -12.18 12.73
N PRO A 316 -10.54 -12.80 11.80
CA PRO A 316 -9.19 -12.37 11.44
C PRO A 316 -9.27 -11.09 10.61
N PHE A 317 -9.55 -10.00 11.27
CA PHE A 317 -9.99 -8.78 10.64
C PHE A 317 -8.86 -7.99 10.00
N SER A 318 -7.66 -8.07 10.55
CA SER A 318 -6.54 -7.28 10.06
C SER A 318 -5.21 -7.92 10.47
N ALA A 319 -4.25 -7.90 9.56
CA ALA A 319 -2.86 -8.24 9.85
C ALA A 319 -2.24 -7.35 10.93
N HIS A 320 -2.76 -6.15 11.04
CA HIS A 320 -2.23 -5.14 11.94
C HIS A 320 -3.14 -4.84 13.10
N GLY A 321 -4.19 -5.62 13.33
CA GLY A 321 -5.20 -5.43 14.35
C GLY A 321 -4.83 -4.57 15.56
N LEU A 322 -5.62 -4.50 16.54
CA LEU A 322 -5.29 -3.73 17.73
C LEU A 322 -4.24 -4.49 18.57
N MET A 323 -2.97 -4.43 18.16
CA MET A 323 -1.84 -5.14 18.81
C MET A 323 -1.81 -4.94 20.33
N HIS A 324 -2.15 -3.74 20.78
CA HIS A 324 -2.21 -3.41 22.20
C HIS A 324 -3.30 -4.16 22.97
N MET A 325 -4.24 -4.80 22.27
CA MET A 325 -5.28 -5.63 22.88
C MET A 325 -4.87 -7.10 23.04
N LEU A 326 -3.72 -7.50 22.51
CA LEU A 326 -3.28 -8.90 22.58
C LEU A 326 -3.19 -9.41 24.02
N ILE A 327 -2.45 -8.71 24.88
CA ILE A 327 -2.30 -9.10 26.28
C ILE A 327 -3.62 -8.97 27.07
N PRO A 328 -4.37 -7.86 26.98
CA PRO A 328 -5.68 -7.75 27.61
C PRO A 328 -6.66 -8.85 27.21
N ASN A 329 -6.72 -9.20 25.94
CA ASN A 329 -7.58 -10.26 25.44
C ASN A 329 -7.12 -11.65 25.91
N ALA A 330 -5.82 -11.91 25.90
CA ALA A 330 -5.26 -13.16 26.42
C ALA A 330 -5.56 -13.33 27.92
N HIS A 331 -5.37 -12.29 28.69
CA HIS A 331 -5.67 -12.25 30.12
C HIS A 331 -7.16 -12.46 30.40
N ALA A 332 -8.04 -11.82 29.65
CA ALA A 332 -9.49 -12.00 29.79
C ALA A 332 -10.00 -13.37 29.29
N GLY A 333 -9.17 -14.13 28.58
CA GLY A 333 -9.60 -15.35 27.91
C GLY A 333 -10.62 -15.11 26.80
N ASP A 334 -10.59 -13.95 26.20
CA ASP A 334 -11.57 -13.47 25.22
C ASP A 334 -10.92 -13.32 23.84
N PRO A 335 -11.30 -14.13 22.84
CA PRO A 335 -12.41 -15.10 22.80
C PRO A 335 -12.06 -16.47 23.38
N TYR A 336 -10.81 -16.71 23.72
CA TYR A 336 -10.33 -17.96 24.32
C TYR A 336 -9.02 -17.74 25.08
N ARG A 337 -8.68 -18.68 25.95
CA ARG A 337 -7.39 -18.65 26.67
C ARG A 337 -6.24 -18.99 25.72
N ILE A 338 -5.13 -18.28 25.89
CA ILE A 338 -3.86 -18.56 25.21
C ILE A 338 -3.03 -19.45 26.13
N ASP A 339 -2.55 -20.59 25.62
CA ASP A 339 -1.65 -21.48 26.36
C ASP A 339 -0.21 -20.96 26.32
N THR A 340 0.25 -20.52 25.16
CA THR A 340 1.62 -20.06 24.98
C THR A 340 1.64 -18.75 24.19
N LEU A 341 2.23 -17.71 24.77
CA LEU A 341 2.50 -16.44 24.12
C LEU A 341 3.95 -16.45 23.64
N PHE A 342 4.15 -16.44 22.33
CA PHE A 342 5.48 -16.39 21.73
C PHE A 342 5.72 -15.01 21.11
N LEU A 343 6.61 -14.24 21.69
CA LEU A 343 6.94 -12.88 21.28
C LEU A 343 8.33 -12.83 20.64
N TYR A 344 8.42 -12.14 19.52
CA TYR A 344 9.66 -11.87 18.81
C TYR A 344 9.86 -10.37 18.64
N MET A 345 10.94 -9.83 19.19
CA MET A 345 11.28 -8.41 19.18
C MET A 345 10.11 -7.49 19.58
N ALA A 346 9.23 -7.97 20.42
CA ALA A 346 8.02 -7.30 20.83
C ALA A 346 8.00 -7.11 22.34
N ASN A 347 8.56 -6.00 22.80
CA ASN A 347 8.60 -5.65 24.23
C ASN A 347 7.22 -5.17 24.70
N MET A 348 6.27 -6.10 24.81
CA MET A 348 4.87 -5.80 25.16
C MET A 348 4.72 -5.33 26.62
N ALA A 349 5.70 -5.58 27.48
CA ALA A 349 5.71 -5.06 28.85
C ALA A 349 5.98 -3.55 28.90
N TRP A 350 6.49 -2.96 27.80
CA TRP A 350 6.82 -1.54 27.73
C TRP A 350 6.18 -0.82 26.54
N ASN A 351 6.28 -1.41 25.35
CA ASN A 351 5.80 -0.85 24.11
C ASN A 351 4.48 -1.48 23.65
N SER A 352 3.75 -0.79 22.79
CA SER A 352 2.56 -1.30 22.08
C SER A 352 1.43 -1.78 23.00
N SER A 353 1.44 -1.37 24.26
CA SER A 353 0.50 -1.83 25.28
C SER A 353 -0.56 -0.79 25.65
N MET A 354 -0.42 0.47 25.28
CA MET A 354 -1.28 1.60 25.61
C MET A 354 -1.44 1.88 27.13
N ASN A 355 -1.31 0.84 27.97
CA ASN A 355 -1.36 0.92 29.43
C ASN A 355 -0.31 -0.02 30.03
N THR A 356 0.91 0.45 30.06
CA THR A 356 2.10 -0.31 30.45
C THR A 356 1.97 -0.97 31.82
N THR A 357 1.56 -0.20 32.85
CA THR A 357 1.41 -0.73 34.23
C THR A 357 0.42 -1.88 34.26
N LYS A 358 -0.74 -1.72 33.63
CA LYS A 358 -1.78 -2.77 33.63
C LYS A 358 -1.35 -4.01 32.86
N VAL A 359 -0.61 -3.84 31.76
CA VAL A 359 -0.08 -4.97 31.00
C VAL A 359 0.94 -5.76 31.81
N MET A 360 1.84 -5.09 32.54
CA MET A 360 2.78 -5.76 33.43
C MET A 360 2.08 -6.58 34.53
N GLU A 361 0.99 -6.06 35.11
CA GLU A 361 0.15 -6.82 36.04
C GLU A 361 -0.45 -8.05 35.36
N MET A 362 -1.06 -7.91 34.19
CA MET A 362 -1.70 -8.99 33.45
C MET A 362 -0.71 -10.12 33.06
N LEU A 363 0.55 -9.81 32.81
CA LEU A 363 1.58 -10.81 32.50
C LEU A 363 1.94 -11.70 33.70
N THR A 364 1.61 -11.25 34.93
CA THR A 364 1.93 -11.98 36.16
C THR A 364 0.71 -12.36 37.00
N ASP A 365 -0.49 -12.03 36.54
CA ASP A 365 -1.73 -12.38 37.23
C ASP A 365 -1.98 -13.89 37.23
N LYS A 366 -2.55 -14.35 38.32
CA LYS A 366 -2.91 -15.75 38.56
C LYS A 366 -4.40 -15.92 38.71
N ASP A 367 -4.87 -17.06 38.30
CA ASP A 367 -6.25 -17.47 38.52
C ASP A 367 -6.51 -17.98 39.97
N ALA A 368 -7.73 -18.40 40.25
CA ALA A 368 -8.12 -18.88 41.58
C ALA A 368 -7.37 -20.14 42.06
N ASP A 369 -6.82 -20.90 41.12
CA ASP A 369 -6.04 -22.10 41.42
C ASP A 369 -4.55 -21.81 41.61
N GLY A 370 -4.14 -20.56 41.46
CA GLY A 370 -2.78 -20.07 41.61
C GLY A 370 -1.91 -20.26 40.39
N GLU A 371 -2.49 -20.64 39.25
CA GLU A 371 -1.80 -20.78 37.97
C GLU A 371 -1.81 -19.45 37.21
N TYR A 372 -0.76 -19.16 36.41
CA TYR A 372 -0.73 -17.98 35.61
C TYR A 372 -1.84 -17.98 34.56
N ILE A 373 -2.52 -16.84 34.41
CA ILE A 373 -3.60 -16.67 33.42
C ILE A 373 -3.05 -16.81 31.99
N ILE A 374 -1.83 -16.33 31.74
CA ILE A 374 -1.03 -16.60 30.53
C ILE A 374 0.05 -17.59 30.94
N PRO A 375 -0.13 -18.91 30.72
CA PRO A 375 0.66 -19.94 31.38
C PRO A 375 2.13 -19.99 30.96
N ARG A 376 2.43 -19.62 29.70
CA ARG A 376 3.79 -19.67 29.16
C ARG A 376 4.09 -18.48 28.28
N ILE A 377 5.23 -17.88 28.51
CA ILE A 377 5.74 -16.77 27.71
C ILE A 377 7.12 -17.14 27.18
N ILE A 378 7.23 -17.24 25.86
CA ILE A 378 8.50 -17.41 25.16
C ILE A 378 8.88 -16.08 24.54
N TYR A 379 10.09 -15.63 24.78
CA TYR A 379 10.57 -14.35 24.25
C TYR A 379 11.89 -14.52 23.51
N SER A 380 11.96 -13.98 22.29
CA SER A 380 13.17 -13.95 21.50
C SER A 380 13.51 -12.50 21.10
N ASP A 381 14.70 -12.07 21.42
CA ASP A 381 15.21 -10.74 21.06
C ASP A 381 16.74 -10.75 21.04
N ALA A 382 17.32 -9.81 20.29
CA ALA A 382 18.75 -9.56 20.28
C ALA A 382 19.23 -8.77 21.51
N TYR A 383 18.30 -8.14 22.24
CA TYR A 383 18.57 -7.29 23.39
C TYR A 383 17.72 -7.70 24.59
N ALA A 384 18.28 -7.56 25.77
CA ALA A 384 17.54 -7.72 27.01
C ALA A 384 16.62 -6.48 27.20
N SER A 385 15.31 -6.70 27.07
CA SER A 385 14.28 -5.68 27.31
C SER A 385 13.49 -6.05 28.56
N GLU A 386 12.49 -5.21 28.92
CA GLU A 386 11.61 -5.46 30.06
C GLU A 386 10.86 -6.80 29.96
N MET A 387 10.57 -7.28 28.75
CA MET A 387 9.91 -8.59 28.56
C MET A 387 10.72 -9.78 29.05
N VAL A 388 12.05 -9.67 29.14
CA VAL A 388 12.91 -10.74 29.67
C VAL A 388 12.51 -11.13 31.09
N ALA A 389 12.08 -10.16 31.91
CA ALA A 389 11.64 -10.41 33.29
C ALA A 389 10.33 -11.21 33.41
N TYR A 390 9.56 -11.31 32.34
CA TYR A 390 8.25 -11.97 32.30
C TYR A 390 8.29 -13.29 31.53
N ALA A 391 9.40 -13.61 30.89
CA ALA A 391 9.51 -14.79 30.03
C ALA A 391 9.88 -16.04 30.83
N ASP A 392 9.21 -17.16 30.56
CA ASP A 392 9.56 -18.49 31.06
C ASP A 392 10.72 -19.12 30.27
N LEU A 393 10.82 -18.77 28.99
CA LEU A 393 11.90 -19.20 28.11
C LEU A 393 12.39 -18.02 27.27
N ILE A 394 13.69 -17.78 27.31
CA ILE A 394 14.35 -16.77 26.50
C ILE A 394 15.17 -17.47 25.42
N LEU A 395 14.96 -17.04 24.18
CA LEU A 395 15.71 -17.48 23.01
C LEU A 395 16.54 -16.28 22.50
N PRO A 396 17.81 -16.17 22.92
CA PRO A 396 18.67 -15.05 22.48
C PRO A 396 18.85 -15.06 20.96
N ASP A 397 18.50 -13.95 20.31
CA ASP A 397 18.61 -13.77 18.87
C ASP A 397 19.96 -13.14 18.48
N THR A 398 20.28 -13.24 17.22
CA THR A 398 21.40 -12.54 16.59
C THR A 398 21.03 -11.07 16.32
N THR A 399 22.04 -10.22 16.31
CA THR A 399 21.89 -8.84 15.80
C THR A 399 21.79 -8.82 14.28
N TYR A 400 21.40 -7.68 13.71
CA TYR A 400 21.36 -7.50 12.25
C TYR A 400 22.69 -7.71 11.53
N LEU A 401 23.81 -7.53 12.23
CA LEU A 401 25.15 -7.71 11.65
C LEU A 401 25.62 -9.16 11.66
N GLU A 402 24.94 -10.03 12.39
CA GLU A 402 25.35 -11.41 12.67
C GLU A 402 24.50 -12.46 11.94
N ARG A 403 23.55 -12.02 11.11
CA ARG A 403 22.65 -12.96 10.44
C ARG A 403 22.44 -12.64 8.98
N HIS A 404 22.10 -13.67 8.23
CA HIS A 404 21.52 -13.51 6.90
C HIS A 404 20.12 -12.92 7.03
N ASP A 405 19.74 -12.15 6.04
CA ASP A 405 18.40 -11.66 5.87
C ASP A 405 18.13 -11.47 4.38
N CYS A 406 16.90 -11.24 3.98
CA CYS A 406 16.60 -11.01 2.58
C CYS A 406 15.62 -9.85 2.41
N ILE A 407 15.72 -9.22 1.26
CA ILE A 407 14.77 -8.24 0.79
C ILE A 407 14.43 -8.61 -0.63
N SER A 408 13.14 -8.83 -0.87
CA SER A 408 12.64 -9.18 -2.19
C SER A 408 11.62 -8.16 -2.66
N LEU A 409 11.02 -8.42 -3.80
CA LEU A 409 9.87 -7.64 -4.27
C LEU A 409 8.72 -7.55 -3.26
N LEU A 410 8.70 -8.44 -2.27
CA LEU A 410 7.71 -8.43 -1.20
C LEU A 410 8.02 -7.39 -0.14
N ASP A 411 9.30 -7.09 0.04
CA ASP A 411 9.75 -6.15 1.06
C ASP A 411 9.97 -4.77 0.47
N ARG A 412 9.37 -3.83 1.09
CA ARG A 412 9.51 -2.42 0.79
C ARG A 412 10.05 -1.77 2.04
N PRO A 413 10.70 -0.74 1.96
CA PRO A 413 10.79 0.34 0.98
C PRO A 413 12.01 0.29 0.06
N ILE A 414 12.70 -0.80 -0.01
CA ILE A 414 14.05 -0.87 -0.57
C ILE A 414 14.06 -1.13 -2.08
N SER A 415 12.98 -1.70 -2.65
CA SER A 415 12.87 -1.86 -4.09
C SER A 415 12.53 -0.54 -4.77
N GLU A 416 13.26 -0.20 -5.80
CA GLU A 416 13.02 1.00 -6.61
C GLU A 416 11.85 0.80 -7.58
N PRO A 417 11.06 1.84 -7.91
CA PRO A 417 9.93 1.72 -8.82
C PRO A 417 10.31 1.40 -10.27
N ASP A 418 11.56 1.56 -10.64
CA ASP A 418 12.11 1.33 -11.97
C ASP A 418 12.89 0.04 -12.09
N ALA A 419 12.84 -0.81 -11.09
CA ALA A 419 13.48 -2.12 -11.12
C ALA A 419 12.74 -3.14 -10.23
N ALA A 420 12.90 -4.42 -10.57
CA ALA A 420 12.61 -5.54 -9.69
C ALA A 420 13.91 -6.07 -9.10
N GLY A 421 13.95 -6.37 -7.82
CA GLY A 421 15.17 -6.84 -7.18
C GLY A 421 14.93 -7.83 -6.06
N ASP A 422 15.88 -8.74 -5.90
CA ASP A 422 16.06 -9.56 -4.72
C ASP A 422 17.45 -9.31 -4.16
N SER A 423 17.56 -9.16 -2.86
CA SER A 423 18.86 -9.05 -2.22
C SER A 423 18.95 -9.89 -0.96
N ILE A 424 20.14 -10.39 -0.69
CA ILE A 424 20.47 -11.09 0.53
C ILE A 424 21.46 -10.23 1.31
N ARG A 425 21.18 -10.02 2.58
CA ARG A 425 22.16 -9.45 3.48
C ARG A 425 23.04 -10.57 4.03
N TRP A 426 24.33 -10.46 3.80
CA TRP A 426 25.34 -11.33 4.34
C TRP A 426 25.73 -10.87 5.75
N PRO A 427 25.97 -11.77 6.72
CA PRO A 427 26.51 -11.40 8.03
C PRO A 427 27.85 -10.68 7.88
N VAL A 428 28.03 -9.63 8.65
CA VAL A 428 29.30 -8.88 8.71
C VAL A 428 30.26 -9.58 9.67
N THR A 429 29.73 -10.24 10.68
CA THR A 429 30.48 -10.96 11.71
C THR A 429 29.70 -12.18 12.19
N GLU A 430 30.41 -13.19 12.63
CA GLU A 430 29.80 -14.31 13.34
C GLU A 430 29.52 -13.92 14.79
N PRO A 431 28.45 -14.43 15.39
CA PRO A 431 28.19 -14.19 16.81
C PRO A 431 29.28 -14.84 17.68
N ASP A 432 29.73 -14.13 18.70
CA ASP A 432 30.74 -14.56 19.67
C ASP A 432 30.13 -15.14 20.96
N ARG A 433 28.83 -15.39 20.98
CA ARG A 433 28.03 -15.83 22.11
C ARG A 433 27.00 -16.87 21.71
N ASP A 434 26.39 -17.54 22.69
CA ASP A 434 25.37 -18.56 22.46
C ASP A 434 24.03 -17.89 22.07
N VAL A 435 23.91 -17.56 20.79
CA VAL A 435 22.71 -16.99 20.17
C VAL A 435 22.39 -17.72 18.87
N ARG A 436 21.12 -17.70 18.48
CA ARG A 436 20.67 -18.29 17.22
C ARG A 436 19.61 -17.42 16.58
N GLY A 437 19.78 -17.11 15.28
CA GLY A 437 18.80 -16.34 14.54
C GLY A 437 17.39 -16.91 14.68
N PHE A 438 16.44 -16.06 15.08
CA PHE A 438 15.06 -16.48 15.35
C PHE A 438 14.42 -17.22 14.17
N GLN A 439 14.68 -16.76 12.94
CA GLN A 439 14.17 -17.41 11.74
C GLN A 439 14.70 -18.84 11.59
N SER A 440 15.97 -19.07 11.93
CA SER A 440 16.54 -20.42 11.94
C SER A 440 15.93 -21.30 13.03
N VAL A 441 15.57 -20.72 14.18
CA VAL A 441 14.81 -21.44 15.22
C VAL A 441 13.44 -21.87 14.68
N LEU A 442 12.74 -21.00 13.95
CA LEU A 442 11.44 -21.33 13.37
C LEU A 442 11.54 -22.39 12.28
N VAL A 443 12.58 -22.36 11.44
CA VAL A 443 12.83 -23.40 10.42
C VAL A 443 13.03 -24.76 11.08
N ASP A 444 13.87 -24.83 12.12
CA ASP A 444 14.12 -26.05 12.89
C ASP A 444 12.85 -26.55 13.63
N LEU A 445 12.13 -25.64 14.27
CA LEU A 445 10.88 -25.96 14.96
C LEU A 445 9.83 -26.51 13.98
N GLY A 446 9.69 -25.87 12.80
CA GLY A 446 8.80 -26.33 11.74
C GLY A 446 9.13 -27.76 11.28
N ALA A 447 10.42 -28.07 11.13
CA ALA A 447 10.88 -29.41 10.76
C ALA A 447 10.62 -30.43 11.88
N ARG A 448 10.91 -30.09 13.14
CA ARG A 448 10.65 -30.98 14.31
C ARG A 448 9.17 -31.26 14.52
N LEU A 449 8.32 -30.31 14.24
CA LEU A 449 6.86 -30.47 14.30
C LEU A 449 6.27 -31.17 13.06
N GLY A 450 7.08 -31.51 12.07
CA GLY A 450 6.62 -32.15 10.84
C GLY A 450 5.71 -31.27 10.00
N LEU A 451 5.85 -29.94 10.10
CA LEU A 451 4.99 -29.02 9.36
C LEU A 451 5.25 -29.12 7.86
N LYS A 452 4.16 -29.25 7.10
CA LYS A 452 4.20 -29.25 5.63
C LYS A 452 4.91 -28.01 5.13
N GLY A 453 5.91 -28.20 4.27
CA GLY A 453 6.76 -27.12 3.74
C GLY A 453 8.12 -27.03 4.43
N PHE A 454 8.29 -27.62 5.62
CA PHE A 454 9.57 -27.67 6.34
C PHE A 454 10.19 -29.07 6.38
N VAL A 455 9.43 -30.10 6.01
CA VAL A 455 9.90 -31.49 5.88
C VAL A 455 9.74 -32.00 4.46
N ASN A 456 10.61 -32.93 4.09
CA ASN A 456 10.50 -33.74 2.88
C ASN A 456 9.47 -34.87 3.10
N ASP A 457 9.13 -35.60 2.04
CA ASP A 457 8.18 -36.71 2.10
C ASP A 457 8.64 -37.85 3.02
N ASP A 458 9.93 -37.98 3.25
CA ASP A 458 10.54 -38.95 4.17
C ASP A 458 10.62 -38.46 5.62
N GLY A 459 10.11 -37.25 5.91
CA GLY A 459 10.13 -36.66 7.22
C GLY A 459 11.45 -35.96 7.60
N SER A 460 12.46 -35.98 6.74
CA SER A 460 13.69 -35.23 6.98
C SER A 460 13.49 -33.72 6.82
N ALA A 461 14.31 -32.92 7.51
CA ALA A 461 14.28 -31.47 7.38
C ALA A 461 14.54 -31.02 5.95
N LYS A 462 13.68 -30.15 5.42
CA LYS A 462 13.79 -29.64 4.05
C LYS A 462 14.85 -28.56 3.91
N TYR A 463 15.07 -27.77 4.95
CA TYR A 463 16.04 -26.67 4.98
C TYR A 463 16.98 -26.84 6.16
N LYS A 464 18.23 -26.48 5.94
CA LYS A 464 19.27 -26.56 6.97
C LYS A 464 19.10 -25.45 8.02
N ASP A 465 18.88 -24.24 7.56
CA ASP A 465 18.77 -23.02 8.37
C ASP A 465 18.05 -21.93 7.56
N TYR A 466 17.99 -20.73 8.12
CA TYR A 466 17.33 -19.61 7.45
C TYR A 466 18.08 -19.13 6.19
N ALA A 467 19.41 -19.21 6.17
CA ALA A 467 20.19 -18.83 4.99
C ALA A 467 19.87 -19.73 3.79
N ASP A 468 19.72 -21.04 4.03
CA ASP A 468 19.25 -21.99 3.04
C ASP A 468 17.77 -21.74 2.67
N TYR A 469 16.92 -21.47 3.66
CA TYR A 469 15.50 -21.21 3.44
C TYR A 469 15.27 -20.02 2.52
N ILE A 470 15.91 -18.87 2.74
CA ILE A 470 15.63 -17.63 1.98
C ILE A 470 15.93 -17.77 0.49
N VAL A 471 16.87 -18.61 0.11
CA VAL A 471 17.25 -18.84 -1.29
C VAL A 471 16.55 -20.04 -1.92
N ASN A 472 16.08 -20.98 -1.12
CA ASN A 472 15.54 -22.25 -1.58
C ASN A 472 14.06 -22.51 -1.23
N HIS A 473 13.40 -21.64 -0.44
CA HIS A 473 11.99 -21.85 -0.16
C HIS A 473 11.16 -21.84 -1.44
N GLU A 474 10.13 -22.67 -1.45
CA GLU A 474 9.26 -22.79 -2.61
C GLU A 474 8.30 -21.60 -2.65
N ARG A 475 8.36 -20.87 -3.75
CA ARG A 475 7.42 -19.79 -4.04
C ARG A 475 6.35 -20.28 -5.00
N MET A 476 5.18 -19.66 -4.94
CA MET A 476 4.12 -19.95 -5.90
C MET A 476 4.63 -19.69 -7.33
N PRO A 477 4.27 -20.55 -8.29
CA PRO A 477 4.62 -20.33 -9.70
C PRO A 477 4.21 -18.91 -10.15
N GLY A 478 5.09 -18.27 -10.89
CA GLY A 478 4.85 -16.93 -11.41
C GLY A 478 5.09 -15.78 -10.43
N VAL A 479 5.59 -16.03 -9.23
CA VAL A 479 5.92 -15.00 -8.26
C VAL A 479 7.28 -14.39 -8.56
N GLY A 480 7.27 -13.27 -9.27
CA GLY A 480 8.42 -12.39 -9.51
C GLY A 480 9.56 -12.99 -10.34
N PRO A 481 10.31 -12.16 -11.05
CA PRO A 481 11.37 -12.63 -11.95
C PRO A 481 12.62 -13.12 -11.22
N LEU A 482 12.85 -12.64 -10.00
CA LEU A 482 14.06 -12.89 -9.23
C LEU A 482 13.81 -13.76 -8.01
N ALA A 483 12.56 -14.06 -7.75
CA ALA A 483 12.16 -14.75 -6.55
C ALA A 483 12.57 -16.23 -6.58
N GLY A 484 13.42 -16.62 -5.64
CA GLY A 484 13.74 -18.02 -5.37
C GLY A 484 14.28 -18.77 -6.57
N TRP A 485 15.48 -18.51 -6.97
CA TRP A 485 16.18 -19.32 -7.99
C TRP A 485 16.36 -20.74 -7.47
N ARG A 486 15.81 -21.68 -8.20
CA ARG A 486 15.82 -23.10 -7.82
C ARG A 486 16.24 -23.96 -9.02
N GLY A 487 16.32 -25.25 -8.80
CA GLY A 487 16.75 -26.21 -9.81
C GLY A 487 18.23 -26.53 -9.71
N GLU A 488 18.65 -27.58 -10.39
CA GLU A 488 20.04 -28.08 -10.33
C GLU A 488 21.07 -27.05 -10.80
N ASP A 489 20.71 -26.25 -11.79
CA ASP A 489 21.54 -25.15 -12.31
C ASP A 489 21.32 -23.83 -11.56
N GLY A 490 20.37 -23.78 -10.61
CA GLY A 490 19.98 -22.58 -9.90
C GLY A 490 19.34 -21.50 -10.74
N ASN A 491 18.81 -21.80 -11.91
CA ASN A 491 18.21 -20.85 -12.84
C ASN A 491 16.68 -20.94 -12.92
N ALA A 492 16.08 -21.99 -12.38
CA ALA A 492 14.63 -22.14 -12.34
C ALA A 492 14.03 -21.18 -11.31
N LYS A 493 13.12 -20.31 -11.74
CA LYS A 493 12.52 -19.29 -10.89
C LYS A 493 11.38 -19.85 -10.06
N GLY A 494 11.50 -19.80 -8.76
CA GLY A 494 10.43 -20.11 -7.80
C GLY A 494 9.99 -21.56 -7.71
N VAL A 495 10.45 -22.45 -8.57
CA VAL A 495 10.01 -23.84 -8.66
C VAL A 495 11.18 -24.81 -8.75
N GLY A 496 10.97 -26.06 -8.39
CA GLY A 496 11.97 -27.12 -8.47
C GLY A 496 12.59 -27.49 -7.12
N LYS A 497 13.51 -28.41 -7.13
CA LYS A 497 14.21 -28.85 -5.93
C LYS A 497 15.10 -27.74 -5.37
N PRO A 498 15.29 -27.68 -4.03
CA PRO A 498 16.30 -26.82 -3.43
C PRO A 498 17.68 -27.06 -4.06
N ASN A 499 18.38 -25.96 -4.39
CA ASN A 499 19.75 -26.02 -4.87
C ASN A 499 20.69 -25.77 -3.69
N PRO A 500 21.54 -26.73 -3.29
CA PRO A 500 22.42 -26.55 -2.15
C PRO A 500 23.45 -25.42 -2.33
N ASP A 501 23.78 -25.07 -3.57
CA ASP A 501 24.76 -24.04 -3.89
C ASP A 501 24.12 -22.67 -4.14
N GLN A 502 22.81 -22.55 -3.96
CA GLN A 502 22.07 -21.32 -4.30
C GLN A 502 22.54 -20.10 -3.52
N LEU A 503 22.81 -20.26 -2.23
CA LEU A 503 23.33 -19.19 -1.39
C LEU A 503 24.68 -18.69 -1.92
N GLN A 504 25.58 -19.61 -2.29
CA GLN A 504 26.89 -19.26 -2.82
C GLN A 504 26.76 -18.48 -4.15
N ARG A 505 25.81 -18.84 -5.00
CA ARG A 505 25.53 -18.10 -6.24
C ARG A 505 25.07 -16.67 -6.01
N TYR A 506 24.21 -16.44 -4.99
CA TYR A 506 23.84 -15.08 -4.59
C TYR A 506 25.06 -14.28 -4.15
N ILE A 507 25.95 -14.90 -3.36
CA ILE A 507 27.17 -14.25 -2.87
C ILE A 507 28.08 -13.88 -4.05
N GLU A 508 28.32 -14.80 -4.95
CA GLU A 508 29.14 -14.60 -6.16
C GLU A 508 28.59 -13.49 -7.06
N ASN A 509 27.26 -13.31 -7.06
CA ASN A 509 26.58 -12.22 -7.76
C ASN A 509 26.47 -10.93 -6.92
N GLY A 510 27.26 -10.78 -5.87
CA GLY A 510 27.24 -9.59 -5.00
C GLY A 510 26.02 -9.50 -4.10
N CYS A 511 25.39 -10.63 -3.77
CA CYS A 511 24.18 -10.73 -2.94
C CYS A 511 22.96 -9.99 -3.49
N PHE A 512 22.97 -9.65 -4.78
CA PHE A 512 21.91 -8.83 -5.36
C PHE A 512 21.60 -9.26 -6.81
N TRP A 513 20.30 -9.42 -7.07
CA TRP A 513 19.77 -9.62 -8.42
C TRP A 513 18.86 -8.46 -8.75
N ARG A 514 19.02 -7.89 -9.92
CA ARG A 514 18.23 -6.75 -10.38
C ARG A 514 17.80 -6.92 -11.83
N HIS A 515 16.56 -6.54 -12.08
CA HIS A 515 15.99 -6.36 -13.41
C HIS A 515 15.54 -4.91 -13.54
N ASP A 516 16.26 -4.14 -14.33
CA ASP A 516 15.92 -2.74 -14.61
C ASP A 516 14.78 -2.66 -15.61
N PHE A 517 13.81 -1.82 -15.31
CA PHE A 517 12.70 -1.56 -16.21
C PHE A 517 13.10 -0.52 -17.27
N SER A 518 12.64 -0.76 -18.50
CA SER A 518 12.66 0.24 -19.57
C SER A 518 11.72 1.41 -19.23
N ALA A 519 11.77 2.48 -20.00
CA ALA A 519 10.82 3.59 -19.85
C ALA A 519 9.37 3.11 -20.04
N GLU A 520 9.13 2.18 -20.96
CA GLU A 520 7.82 1.56 -21.17
C GLU A 520 7.32 0.78 -19.97
N GLU A 521 8.20 0.12 -19.23
CA GLU A 521 7.85 -0.62 -18.02
C GLU A 521 7.76 0.28 -16.78
N SER A 522 8.44 1.44 -16.80
CA SER A 522 8.54 2.33 -15.64
C SER A 522 7.39 3.31 -15.52
N TYR A 523 6.81 3.75 -16.64
CA TYR A 523 5.76 4.77 -16.68
C TYR A 523 4.47 4.23 -17.23
N PHE A 524 3.35 4.82 -16.79
CA PHE A 524 2.01 4.38 -17.17
C PHE A 524 1.76 2.88 -16.94
N LYS A 525 2.33 2.32 -15.89
CA LYS A 525 2.23 0.89 -15.58
C LYS A 525 0.78 0.40 -15.51
N HIS A 526 -0.11 1.24 -14.99
CA HIS A 526 -1.53 0.94 -14.90
C HIS A 526 -2.24 0.81 -16.26
N SER A 527 -1.64 1.34 -17.33
CA SER A 527 -2.22 1.31 -18.67
C SER A 527 -1.24 0.88 -19.76
N ASN A 528 0.03 0.69 -19.43
CA ASN A 528 1.04 0.26 -20.39
C ASN A 528 0.89 -1.24 -20.70
N LYS A 529 0.50 -1.55 -21.93
CA LYS A 529 0.24 -2.93 -22.36
C LYS A 529 1.46 -3.84 -22.18
N LEU A 530 2.64 -3.38 -22.58
CA LEU A 530 3.86 -4.16 -22.44
C LEU A 530 4.17 -4.47 -20.97
N TYR A 531 4.08 -3.46 -20.11
CA TYR A 531 4.28 -3.67 -18.68
C TYR A 531 3.28 -4.66 -18.09
N LEU A 532 2.00 -4.53 -18.44
CA LEU A 532 0.96 -5.43 -17.93
C LEU A 532 1.17 -6.87 -18.42
N GLU A 533 1.58 -7.08 -19.66
CA GLU A 533 1.94 -8.39 -20.19
C GLU A 533 3.16 -8.98 -19.48
N ASN A 534 4.19 -8.18 -19.28
CA ASN A 534 5.36 -8.57 -18.51
C ASN A 534 5.02 -8.87 -17.05
N ALA A 535 4.25 -8.02 -16.42
CA ALA A 535 3.80 -8.22 -15.04
C ALA A 535 2.96 -9.50 -14.89
N LYS A 536 2.13 -9.83 -15.88
CA LYS A 536 1.41 -11.12 -15.94
C LYS A 536 2.38 -12.29 -16.09
N ALA A 537 3.32 -12.20 -17.03
CA ALA A 537 4.32 -13.25 -17.23
C ALA A 537 5.19 -13.49 -16.00
N MET A 538 5.45 -12.44 -15.22
CA MET A 538 6.15 -12.51 -13.93
C MET A 538 5.28 -12.95 -12.75
N GLY A 539 3.97 -13.11 -12.96
CA GLY A 539 3.02 -13.42 -11.90
C GLY A 539 2.75 -12.27 -10.91
N LEU A 540 3.06 -11.05 -11.29
CA LEU A 540 2.78 -9.86 -10.46
C LEU A 540 1.30 -9.48 -10.49
N ILE A 541 0.60 -9.80 -11.57
CA ILE A 541 -0.84 -9.62 -11.76
C ILE A 541 -1.46 -10.87 -12.37
N GLY A 542 -2.75 -11.13 -12.12
CA GLY A 542 -3.46 -12.33 -12.60
C GLY A 542 -3.93 -12.23 -14.06
N GLY A 543 -4.03 -11.02 -14.63
CA GLY A 543 -4.48 -10.78 -15.99
C GLY A 543 -4.05 -9.42 -16.53
N VAL A 544 -4.13 -9.25 -17.84
CA VAL A 544 -3.90 -7.96 -18.49
C VAL A 544 -5.26 -7.39 -18.88
N PRO A 545 -5.69 -6.23 -18.36
CA PRO A 545 -6.94 -5.61 -18.74
C PRO A 545 -7.03 -5.43 -20.26
N GLY A 546 -8.15 -5.83 -20.86
CA GLY A 546 -8.39 -5.65 -22.30
C GLY A 546 -7.66 -6.61 -23.25
N VAL A 547 -6.89 -7.57 -22.76
CA VAL A 547 -6.16 -8.56 -23.61
C VAL A 547 -6.80 -9.95 -23.61
N SER A 548 -7.74 -10.24 -22.74
CA SER A 548 -8.49 -11.51 -22.75
C SER A 548 -9.81 -11.38 -23.53
N GLU A 549 -10.19 -12.44 -24.25
CA GLU A 549 -11.51 -12.56 -24.88
C GLU A 549 -12.67 -12.46 -23.87
N ASP A 550 -12.37 -12.57 -22.58
CA ASP A 550 -13.28 -12.38 -21.45
C ASP A 550 -13.20 -10.98 -20.81
N ALA A 551 -12.96 -9.94 -21.58
CA ALA A 551 -12.99 -8.56 -21.08
C ALA A 551 -14.34 -8.20 -20.40
N SER A 552 -15.43 -8.90 -20.77
CA SER A 552 -16.71 -8.83 -20.06
C SER A 552 -16.66 -9.39 -18.63
N ALA A 553 -15.78 -10.35 -18.37
CA ALA A 553 -15.57 -10.93 -17.04
C ALA A 553 -14.78 -10.00 -16.12
N CYS A 554 -14.00 -9.06 -16.68
CA CYS A 554 -13.17 -8.16 -15.90
C CYS A 554 -13.98 -7.17 -15.06
N CYS A 555 -15.16 -6.80 -15.50
CA CYS A 555 -16.06 -5.89 -14.75
C CYS A 555 -17.13 -6.63 -13.94
N THR A 556 -17.36 -7.92 -14.19
CA THR A 556 -18.47 -8.67 -13.58
C THR A 556 -18.05 -9.66 -12.51
N SER A 557 -16.79 -10.08 -12.46
CA SER A 557 -16.31 -10.94 -11.38
C SER A 557 -15.58 -10.12 -10.32
N ARG A 558 -15.90 -10.36 -9.06
CA ARG A 558 -15.17 -9.79 -7.91
C ARG A 558 -13.66 -10.12 -7.94
N ALA A 559 -13.25 -11.11 -8.71
CA ALA A 559 -11.86 -11.48 -8.93
C ALA A 559 -11.15 -10.52 -9.90
N ALA A 560 -11.82 -10.10 -10.96
CA ALA A 560 -11.31 -9.15 -11.93
C ALA A 560 -11.17 -7.73 -11.37
N ALA A 561 -12.02 -7.34 -10.42
CA ALA A 561 -11.82 -6.12 -9.63
C ALA A 561 -10.50 -6.14 -8.84
N ARG A 562 -9.88 -7.30 -8.65
CA ARG A 562 -8.56 -7.41 -8.02
C ARG A 562 -7.41 -7.05 -8.96
N ASP A 563 -7.48 -7.45 -10.20
CA ASP A 563 -6.40 -7.26 -11.19
C ASP A 563 -6.51 -5.90 -11.87
N ALA A 564 -7.72 -5.42 -12.01
CA ALA A 564 -8.00 -4.03 -12.39
C ALA A 564 -7.59 -3.00 -11.31
N ARG A 565 -7.12 -3.41 -10.13
CA ARG A 565 -6.78 -2.47 -9.04
C ARG A 565 -5.59 -1.59 -9.35
N VAL A 566 -4.74 -1.93 -10.25
CA VAL A 566 -3.71 -0.99 -10.72
C VAL A 566 -4.37 0.12 -11.54
N CYS A 567 -5.36 -0.20 -12.36
CA CYS A 567 -6.22 0.79 -13.04
C CYS A 567 -7.27 1.39 -12.09
N LEU A 568 -7.83 0.60 -11.17
CA LEU A 568 -8.92 0.96 -10.26
C LEU A 568 -8.44 1.58 -8.95
N ALA A 569 -7.19 1.49 -8.55
CA ALA A 569 -6.69 2.26 -7.42
C ALA A 569 -6.80 3.77 -7.67
N LEU A 570 -6.71 4.18 -8.93
CA LEU A 570 -7.05 5.53 -9.36
C LEU A 570 -8.56 5.78 -9.36
N CYS A 571 -9.35 4.75 -9.71
CA CYS A 571 -10.80 4.82 -9.74
C CYS A 571 -11.43 4.81 -8.33
N ASP A 572 -10.99 3.93 -7.45
CA ASP A 572 -11.51 3.82 -6.08
C ASP A 572 -11.27 5.08 -5.25
N ALA A 573 -10.20 5.82 -5.51
CA ALA A 573 -9.97 7.09 -4.83
C ALA A 573 -11.08 8.14 -5.11
N LEU A 574 -11.72 8.07 -6.26
CA LEU A 574 -12.82 8.97 -6.62
C LEU A 574 -14.20 8.40 -6.27
N CYS A 575 -14.42 7.09 -6.43
CA CYS A 575 -15.72 6.44 -6.17
C CYS A 575 -16.02 6.24 -4.67
N MET A 576 -15.05 5.83 -3.86
CA MET A 576 -15.30 5.60 -2.42
C MET A 576 -15.62 6.86 -1.63
N TYR A 577 -15.37 8.03 -2.20
CA TYR A 577 -15.65 9.29 -1.52
C TYR A 577 -17.16 9.56 -1.38
N TRP A 578 -17.99 9.03 -2.28
CA TRP A 578 -19.42 9.24 -2.26
C TRP A 578 -20.14 8.41 -1.18
N HIS A 579 -19.76 7.16 -1.01
CA HIS A 579 -20.41 6.28 -0.05
C HIS A 579 -20.14 6.60 1.44
N ALA A 580 -19.02 7.24 1.75
CA ALA A 580 -18.70 7.58 3.13
C ALA A 580 -19.42 8.85 3.65
N TYR A 581 -20.06 9.62 2.76
CA TYR A 581 -20.62 10.92 3.14
C TYR A 581 -22.15 10.94 3.27
N ASP A 582 -22.87 10.09 2.56
CA ASP A 582 -24.34 10.03 2.67
C ASP A 582 -24.83 9.33 3.96
N GLY A 583 -23.94 8.62 4.69
CA GLY A 583 -24.28 8.00 5.97
C GLY A 583 -24.30 8.95 7.18
N HIS A 584 -23.81 10.19 7.05
CA HIS A 584 -23.69 11.13 8.17
C HIS A 584 -24.44 12.47 8.02
N ALA A 585 -25.23 12.66 6.99
CA ALA A 585 -26.04 13.87 6.82
C ALA A 585 -27.43 13.79 7.49
N GLY A 586 -27.69 12.78 8.27
CA GLY A 586 -28.96 12.61 8.97
C GLY A 586 -28.75 12.23 10.42
N THR A 587 -28.44 13.16 11.27
CA THR A 587 -28.87 13.37 12.66
C THR A 587 -27.83 14.23 13.40
N SER A 588 -28.04 15.51 13.37
CA SER A 588 -27.69 16.38 14.48
C SER A 588 -28.84 17.36 14.68
N SER A 589 -29.80 16.95 15.47
CA SER A 589 -30.63 17.86 16.23
C SER A 589 -30.47 17.47 17.67
N ASP A 590 -29.93 18.43 18.42
CA ASP A 590 -30.13 18.68 19.85
C ASP A 590 -29.69 17.59 20.85
N GLU A 591 -28.73 17.92 21.65
CA GLU A 591 -28.82 18.30 23.06
C GLU A 591 -27.48 18.18 23.80
N SER A 592 -27.15 19.33 24.44
CA SER A 592 -26.23 19.59 25.58
C SER A 592 -24.81 19.08 25.55
#